data_c9a2656facb5e6848cbd40a74528fb27
#
_entry.id   c9a2656facb5e6848cbd40a74528fb27
#
_cell.length_a   1.000
_cell.length_b   1.000
_cell.length_c   1.000
_cell.angle_alpha   90.00
_cell.angle_beta   90.00
_cell.angle_gamma   90.00
#
_symmetry.space_group_name_H-M   'P 1'
#
loop_
_entity.id
_entity.type
_entity.pdbx_description
1 polymer ?
#
loop_
_entity_poly.entity_id
_entity_poly.type
_entity_poly.pdbx_seq_one_letter_code
_entity_poly.pdbx_strand_id
1 'polypeptide(L)'
;SAASDVYKRQAIPQTEVRASDHLVSLKKRGRMLVASYEAIRFQRLDLFSVMLRQIGNQIMRMHLEDAIDVIKNGDGNSNAATAYEVGDDTIGGTKGSLSYGELLNFWNCFDPYTMNTMLAAPDVMIKILKCSEFQNPLAGLNFQGTGEPGNPLGAKLIRCSAMPAGTAIGLDKGYALEMVTAGDVNVEYDRLIDRQLERAAITSISGFAKLYTEASKVLTV
;
A
#
# COMPACT_ATOMS: atom_id res chain seq x y z
N SER A 1 34.75 -41.03 -14.30
CA SER A 1 33.34 -41.23 -14.70
C SER A 1 32.41 -41.56 -13.52
N ALA A 2 32.92 -42.00 -12.36
CA ALA A 2 32.08 -42.32 -11.18
C ALA A 2 31.53 -41.07 -10.44
N ALA A 3 32.21 -39.93 -10.49
CA ALA A 3 31.78 -38.70 -9.82
C ALA A 3 30.59 -38.01 -10.51
N SER A 4 30.41 -38.22 -11.82
CA SER A 4 29.31 -37.63 -12.60
C SER A 4 27.97 -38.33 -12.35
N ASP A 5 27.96 -39.60 -11.95
CA ASP A 5 26.74 -40.37 -11.73
C ASP A 5 26.14 -40.17 -10.32
N VAL A 6 26.93 -39.74 -9.36
CA VAL A 6 26.46 -39.45 -7.99
C VAL A 6 25.61 -38.18 -7.98
N TYR A 7 25.94 -37.16 -8.76
CA TYR A 7 25.17 -35.93 -8.87
C TYR A 7 23.78 -36.10 -9.56
N LYS A 8 23.65 -37.10 -10.43
CA LYS A 8 22.38 -37.34 -11.16
C LYS A 8 21.32 -38.08 -10.32
N ARG A 9 21.66 -38.60 -9.15
CA ARG A 9 20.73 -39.34 -8.27
C ARG A 9 20.35 -38.59 -6.99
N GLN A 10 20.79 -37.35 -6.83
CA GLN A 10 20.36 -36.53 -5.70
C GLN A 10 18.92 -36.18 -5.88
N ALA A 11 18.06 -36.55 -4.92
CA ALA A 11 16.65 -36.18 -4.92
C ALA A 11 16.53 -34.66 -4.90
N ILE A 12 15.71 -34.12 -5.77
CA ILE A 12 15.37 -32.68 -5.75
C ILE A 12 14.71 -32.39 -4.40
N PRO A 13 15.20 -31.41 -3.63
CA PRO A 13 14.56 -31.07 -2.37
C PRO A 13 13.11 -30.67 -2.61
N GLN A 14 12.20 -31.27 -1.86
CA GLN A 14 10.77 -30.98 -1.94
C GLN A 14 10.46 -29.80 -1.04
N THR A 15 9.77 -28.83 -1.57
CA THR A 15 9.19 -27.72 -0.80
C THR A 15 7.72 -28.01 -0.54
N GLU A 16 7.33 -28.13 0.73
CA GLU A 16 5.92 -28.22 1.10
C GLU A 16 5.28 -26.84 1.03
N VAL A 17 4.21 -26.74 0.27
CA VAL A 17 3.34 -25.56 0.31
C VAL A 17 2.25 -25.83 1.35
N ARG A 18 2.30 -25.10 2.44
CA ARG A 18 1.26 -25.18 3.49
C ARG A 18 0.25 -24.05 3.30
N ALA A 19 -1.03 -24.36 3.46
CA ALA A 19 -2.05 -23.35 3.57
C ALA A 19 -1.89 -22.62 4.91
N SER A 20 -2.17 -21.31 4.92
CA SER A 20 -2.17 -20.54 6.17
C SER A 20 -3.32 -20.97 7.08
N ASP A 21 -3.12 -20.92 8.38
CA ASP A 21 -4.10 -21.36 9.37
C ASP A 21 -5.32 -20.44 9.45
N HIS A 22 -5.16 -19.18 9.05
CA HIS A 22 -6.23 -18.19 9.04
C HIS A 22 -6.67 -17.84 7.63
N LEU A 23 -8.00 -17.79 7.44
CA LEU A 23 -8.61 -17.33 6.20
C LEU A 23 -8.51 -15.80 6.11
N VAL A 24 -8.43 -15.29 4.89
CA VAL A 24 -8.45 -13.84 4.64
C VAL A 24 -9.77 -13.25 5.11
N SER A 25 -9.71 -12.26 5.98
CA SER A 25 -10.88 -11.53 6.44
C SER A 25 -11.33 -10.53 5.38
N LEU A 26 -12.53 -10.74 4.84
CA LEU A 26 -13.14 -9.81 3.89
C LEU A 26 -13.95 -8.75 4.63
N LYS A 27 -13.69 -7.48 4.34
CA LYS A 27 -14.41 -6.34 4.89
C LYS A 27 -15.34 -5.75 3.84
N LYS A 28 -16.62 -5.57 4.18
CA LYS A 28 -17.58 -4.85 3.35
C LYS A 28 -17.45 -3.35 3.62
N ARG A 29 -17.15 -2.60 2.58
CA ARG A 29 -17.11 -1.12 2.59
C ARG A 29 -18.19 -0.59 1.68
N GLY A 30 -18.92 0.43 2.11
CA GLY A 30 -19.96 1.03 1.28
C GLY A 30 -20.53 2.29 1.87
N ARG A 31 -21.15 3.07 1.00
CA ARG A 31 -21.92 4.26 1.37
C ARG A 31 -23.14 4.40 0.47
N MET A 32 -24.19 5.01 1.04
CA MET A 32 -25.40 5.35 0.33
C MET A 32 -25.48 6.86 0.17
N LEU A 33 -25.74 7.29 -1.06
CA LEU A 33 -26.11 8.66 -1.39
C LEU A 33 -27.63 8.73 -1.53
N VAL A 34 -28.24 9.72 -0.91
CA VAL A 34 -29.69 9.98 -1.00
C VAL A 34 -29.89 11.43 -1.44
N ALA A 35 -30.68 11.64 -2.47
CA ALA A 35 -31.01 12.97 -2.97
C ALA A 35 -32.50 13.07 -3.29
N SER A 36 -33.12 14.25 -3.09
CA SER A 36 -34.50 14.51 -3.52
C SER A 36 -34.57 14.67 -5.03
N TYR A 37 -35.73 14.34 -5.62
CA TYR A 37 -36.00 14.58 -7.05
C TYR A 37 -35.79 16.05 -7.43
N GLU A 38 -36.17 16.97 -6.54
CA GLU A 38 -35.98 18.39 -6.77
C GLU A 38 -34.52 18.79 -6.84
N ALA A 39 -33.69 18.27 -5.92
CA ALA A 39 -32.25 18.53 -5.90
C ALA A 39 -31.58 18.05 -7.19
N ILE A 40 -31.98 16.88 -7.71
CA ILE A 40 -31.40 16.31 -8.95
C ILE A 40 -31.94 17.10 -10.18
N ARG A 41 -33.20 17.48 -10.18
CA ARG A 41 -33.86 18.09 -11.34
C ARG A 41 -33.49 19.54 -11.57
N PHE A 42 -33.23 20.31 -10.50
CA PHE A 42 -32.97 21.74 -10.58
C PHE A 42 -31.51 22.15 -10.56
N GLN A 43 -30.59 21.19 -10.32
CA GLN A 43 -29.16 21.48 -10.36
C GLN A 43 -28.61 21.37 -11.78
N ARG A 44 -27.98 22.50 -12.24
CA ARG A 44 -27.32 22.59 -13.55
C ARG A 44 -26.04 21.75 -13.66
N LEU A 45 -25.51 21.27 -12.54
CA LEU A 45 -24.32 20.42 -12.45
C LEU A 45 -24.76 19.03 -12.04
N ASP A 46 -24.12 18.02 -12.61
CA ASP A 46 -24.32 16.63 -12.21
C ASP A 46 -23.62 16.37 -10.87
N LEU A 47 -24.13 17.01 -9.81
CA LEU A 47 -23.62 16.84 -8.45
C LEU A 47 -23.71 15.40 -7.97
N PHE A 48 -24.70 14.66 -8.44
CA PHE A 48 -24.87 13.26 -8.07
C PHE A 48 -23.69 12.42 -8.52
N SER A 49 -23.27 12.54 -9.78
CA SER A 49 -22.09 11.85 -10.30
C SER A 49 -20.78 12.29 -9.61
N VAL A 50 -20.67 13.57 -9.28
CA VAL A 50 -19.51 14.08 -8.53
C VAL A 50 -19.44 13.46 -7.13
N MET A 51 -20.59 13.40 -6.42
CA MET A 51 -20.66 12.79 -5.09
C MET A 51 -20.42 11.29 -5.12
N LEU A 52 -20.93 10.55 -6.12
CA LEU A 52 -20.63 9.13 -6.31
C LEU A 52 -19.14 8.89 -6.51
N ARG A 53 -18.47 9.74 -7.28
CA ARG A 53 -17.03 9.67 -7.49
C ARG A 53 -16.25 9.93 -6.20
N GLN A 54 -16.68 10.88 -5.38
CA GLN A 54 -16.09 11.13 -4.07
C GLN A 54 -16.26 9.93 -3.12
N ILE A 55 -17.43 9.28 -3.12
CA ILE A 55 -17.67 8.06 -2.35
C ILE A 55 -16.73 6.94 -2.82
N GLY A 56 -16.59 6.76 -4.13
CA GLY A 56 -15.62 5.79 -4.69
C GLY A 56 -14.20 6.04 -4.21
N ASN A 57 -13.73 7.28 -4.27
CA ASN A 57 -12.41 7.67 -3.77
C ASN A 57 -12.25 7.39 -2.26
N GLN A 58 -13.30 7.60 -1.47
CA GLN A 58 -13.27 7.30 -0.04
C GLN A 58 -13.21 5.79 0.24
N ILE A 59 -13.93 4.97 -0.52
CA ILE A 59 -13.86 3.51 -0.41
C ILE A 59 -12.44 3.02 -0.77
N MET A 60 -11.85 3.55 -1.85
CA MET A 60 -10.47 3.24 -2.24
C MET A 60 -9.46 3.60 -1.13
N ARG A 61 -9.66 4.74 -0.47
CA ARG A 61 -8.84 5.13 0.68
C ARG A 61 -8.97 4.17 1.85
N MET A 62 -10.19 3.72 2.18
CA MET A 62 -10.40 2.73 3.23
C MET A 62 -9.74 1.39 2.91
N HIS A 63 -9.74 0.96 1.63
CA HIS A 63 -9.01 -0.23 1.21
C HIS A 63 -7.49 -0.06 1.37
N LEU A 64 -6.96 1.12 1.06
CA LEU A 64 -5.55 1.42 1.27
C LEU A 64 -5.17 1.41 2.76
N GLU A 65 -6.03 1.95 3.63
CA GLU A 65 -5.86 1.89 5.08
C GLU A 65 -5.87 0.45 5.59
N ASP A 66 -6.80 -0.39 5.11
CA ASP A 66 -6.84 -1.83 5.44
C ASP A 66 -5.58 -2.57 4.95
N ALA A 67 -5.06 -2.25 3.75
CA ALA A 67 -3.83 -2.82 3.23
C ALA A 67 -2.60 -2.45 4.08
N ILE A 68 -2.49 -1.19 4.47
CA ILE A 68 -1.42 -0.69 5.35
C ILE A 68 -1.48 -1.39 6.72
N ASP A 69 -2.69 -1.55 7.26
CA ASP A 69 -2.90 -2.25 8.54
C ASP A 69 -2.43 -3.72 8.46
N VAL A 70 -2.79 -4.44 7.39
CA VAL A 70 -2.35 -5.82 7.16
C VAL A 70 -0.83 -5.92 6.99
N ILE A 71 -0.19 -4.98 6.30
CA ILE A 71 1.27 -4.96 6.19
C ILE A 71 1.91 -4.79 7.57
N LYS A 72 1.44 -3.82 8.36
CA LYS A 72 2.03 -3.48 9.66
C LYS A 72 1.75 -4.52 10.74
N ASN A 73 0.53 -5.01 10.82
CA ASN A 73 0.05 -5.83 11.93
C ASN A 73 -0.14 -7.30 11.57
N GLY A 74 -0.04 -7.63 10.26
CA GLY A 74 -0.28 -8.98 9.74
C GLY A 74 -1.76 -9.23 9.42
N ASP A 75 -2.02 -10.39 8.82
CA ASP A 75 -3.36 -10.84 8.44
C ASP A 75 -3.96 -11.88 9.41
N GLY A 76 -3.36 -12.03 10.58
CA GLY A 76 -3.73 -13.03 11.60
C GLY A 76 -2.81 -14.26 11.64
N ASN A 77 -1.87 -14.39 10.71
CA ASN A 77 -0.92 -15.51 10.63
C ASN A 77 0.45 -15.20 11.28
N SER A 78 0.51 -14.24 12.21
CA SER A 78 1.75 -13.80 12.88
C SER A 78 2.83 -13.33 11.89
N ASN A 79 2.41 -12.65 10.83
CA ASN A 79 3.23 -12.22 9.70
C ASN A 79 3.32 -10.69 9.55
N ALA A 80 3.28 -9.96 10.68
CA ALA A 80 3.53 -8.52 10.69
C ALA A 80 4.86 -8.17 10.02
N ALA A 81 4.94 -7.03 9.33
CA ALA A 81 6.19 -6.58 8.73
C ALA A 81 7.22 -6.25 9.81
N THR A 82 8.48 -6.60 9.54
CA THR A 82 9.59 -6.18 10.41
C THR A 82 9.65 -4.65 10.44
N ALA A 83 9.66 -4.09 11.64
CA ALA A 83 9.74 -2.65 11.86
C ALA A 83 11.17 -2.25 12.24
N TYR A 84 11.67 -1.22 11.60
CA TYR A 84 12.93 -0.56 11.89
C TYR A 84 12.66 0.88 12.31
N GLU A 85 13.56 1.44 13.12
CA GLU A 85 13.49 2.84 13.57
C GLU A 85 14.79 3.54 13.21
N VAL A 86 14.70 4.81 12.76
CA VAL A 86 15.89 5.65 12.61
C VAL A 86 16.50 5.87 13.98
N GLY A 87 17.77 5.52 14.12
CA GLY A 87 18.50 5.52 15.40
C GLY A 87 18.70 4.12 16.00
N ASP A 88 18.15 3.05 15.39
CA ASP A 88 18.49 1.68 15.77
C ASP A 88 19.85 1.24 15.19
N ASP A 89 20.40 0.12 15.69
CA ASP A 89 21.69 -0.39 15.27
C ASP A 89 21.75 -0.82 13.79
N THR A 90 20.59 -1.11 13.16
CA THR A 90 20.49 -1.57 11.76
C THR A 90 20.41 -0.40 10.80
N ILE A 91 19.58 0.58 11.10
CA ILE A 91 19.34 1.74 10.24
C ILE A 91 20.36 2.83 10.53
N GLY A 92 20.71 3.03 11.80
CA GLY A 92 21.58 4.10 12.24
C GLY A 92 20.91 5.48 12.23
N GLY A 93 21.72 6.53 12.34
CA GLY A 93 21.25 7.89 12.32
C GLY A 93 20.77 8.42 13.67
N THR A 94 19.96 9.46 13.63
CA THR A 94 19.37 10.10 14.81
C THR A 94 17.86 10.12 14.68
N LYS A 95 17.16 9.63 15.68
CA LYS A 95 15.69 9.62 15.74
C LYS A 95 15.11 11.01 15.39
N GLY A 96 14.11 11.02 14.54
CA GLY A 96 13.46 12.23 14.06
C GLY A 96 14.14 12.93 12.87
N SER A 97 15.36 12.51 12.52
CA SER A 97 16.11 12.97 11.35
C SER A 97 16.21 11.84 10.33
N LEU A 98 16.19 12.18 9.05
CA LEU A 98 16.33 11.18 7.98
C LEU A 98 17.34 11.70 6.96
N SER A 99 18.37 10.91 6.69
CA SER A 99 19.34 11.16 5.62
C SER A 99 19.27 10.05 4.56
N TYR A 100 19.99 10.23 3.47
CA TYR A 100 20.08 9.23 2.42
C TYR A 100 20.78 7.94 2.92
N GLY A 101 21.67 8.04 3.91
CA GLY A 101 22.35 6.90 4.51
C GLY A 101 21.38 5.92 5.18
N GLU A 102 20.42 6.41 5.97
CA GLU A 102 19.41 5.57 6.60
C GLU A 102 18.47 4.91 5.56
N LEU A 103 18.17 5.61 4.46
CA LEU A 103 17.41 5.04 3.34
C LEU A 103 18.17 3.91 2.65
N LEU A 104 19.50 4.02 2.49
CA LEU A 104 20.34 2.96 1.95
C LEU A 104 20.37 1.75 2.88
N ASN A 105 20.51 1.96 4.18
CA ASN A 105 20.50 0.90 5.16
C ASN A 105 19.15 0.17 5.18
N PHE A 106 18.05 0.91 5.12
CA PHE A 106 16.70 0.35 5.01
C PHE A 106 16.52 -0.46 3.72
N TRP A 107 16.97 0.06 2.58
CA TRP A 107 16.96 -0.65 1.30
C TRP A 107 17.74 -1.97 1.37
N ASN A 108 18.90 -1.97 2.02
CA ASN A 108 19.75 -3.16 2.16
C ASN A 108 19.11 -4.28 3.00
N CYS A 109 18.10 -3.94 3.84
CA CYS A 109 17.39 -4.94 4.64
C CYS A 109 16.47 -5.86 3.81
N PHE A 110 16.24 -5.60 2.52
CA PHE A 110 15.25 -6.32 1.72
C PHE A 110 15.73 -7.64 1.09
N ASP A 111 17.01 -7.98 1.19
CA ASP A 111 17.49 -9.27 0.68
C ASP A 111 16.71 -10.45 1.29
N PRO A 112 16.22 -11.42 0.51
CA PRO A 112 16.40 -11.66 -0.93
C PRO A 112 15.38 -10.95 -1.84
N TYR A 113 14.46 -10.17 -1.30
CA TYR A 113 13.48 -9.41 -2.06
C TYR A 113 14.07 -8.07 -2.54
N THR A 114 13.36 -7.41 -3.44
CA THR A 114 13.75 -6.10 -3.97
C THR A 114 12.72 -5.04 -3.59
N MET A 115 13.14 -4.01 -2.87
CA MET A 115 12.26 -2.86 -2.62
C MET A 115 12.02 -2.12 -3.93
N ASN A 116 10.87 -2.36 -4.56
CA ASN A 116 10.46 -1.70 -5.82
C ASN A 116 9.40 -0.62 -5.61
N THR A 117 8.84 -0.52 -4.41
CA THR A 117 7.86 0.49 -4.04
C THR A 117 8.09 0.95 -2.61
N MET A 118 8.03 2.25 -2.39
CA MET A 118 8.10 2.85 -1.05
C MET A 118 6.93 3.81 -0.87
N LEU A 119 6.08 3.53 0.11
CA LEU A 119 5.01 4.40 0.57
C LEU A 119 5.51 5.22 1.74
N ALA A 120 5.38 6.53 1.70
CA ALA A 120 5.81 7.39 2.79
C ALA A 120 4.66 8.30 3.26
N ALA A 121 4.55 8.47 4.57
CA ALA A 121 3.68 9.49 5.16
C ALA A 121 4.10 10.89 4.66
N PRO A 122 3.17 11.86 4.61
CA PRO A 122 3.49 13.18 4.05
C PRO A 122 4.68 13.89 4.72
N ASP A 123 4.84 13.74 6.03
CA ASP A 123 5.94 14.30 6.81
C ASP A 123 7.28 13.61 6.51
N VAL A 124 7.27 12.28 6.40
CA VAL A 124 8.45 11.50 6.01
C VAL A 124 8.85 11.80 4.56
N MET A 125 7.86 11.93 3.66
CA MET A 125 8.11 12.32 2.27
C MET A 125 8.87 13.65 2.19
N ILE A 126 8.47 14.65 2.99
CA ILE A 126 9.17 15.93 3.04
C ILE A 126 10.61 15.75 3.54
N LYS A 127 10.84 14.90 4.54
CA LYS A 127 12.20 14.61 5.02
C LYS A 127 13.06 13.98 3.94
N ILE A 128 12.51 13.00 3.18
CA ILE A 128 13.19 12.36 2.05
C ILE A 128 13.57 13.39 0.99
N LEU A 129 12.61 14.21 0.55
CA LEU A 129 12.83 15.20 -0.51
C LEU A 129 13.77 16.36 -0.07
N LYS A 130 13.99 16.56 1.23
CA LYS A 130 14.97 17.50 1.76
C LYS A 130 16.41 16.97 1.76
N CYS A 131 16.63 15.68 1.60
CA CYS A 131 17.98 15.14 1.47
C CYS A 131 18.67 15.76 0.24
N SER A 132 19.95 16.08 0.38
CA SER A 132 20.75 16.78 -0.66
C SER A 132 20.78 16.00 -1.98
N GLU A 133 20.77 14.68 -1.91
CA GLU A 133 20.79 13.76 -3.05
C GLU A 133 19.54 13.90 -3.93
N PHE A 134 18.39 14.20 -3.34
CA PHE A 134 17.13 14.43 -4.07
C PHE A 134 17.02 15.87 -4.63
N GLN A 135 17.83 16.79 -4.14
CA GLN A 135 17.82 18.17 -4.58
C GLN A 135 18.83 18.45 -5.72
N ASN A 136 19.79 17.55 -5.93
CA ASN A 136 20.82 17.71 -6.93
C ASN A 136 20.30 17.28 -8.33
N PRO A 137 20.15 18.20 -9.29
CA PRO A 137 19.70 17.88 -10.65
C PRO A 137 20.62 16.90 -11.38
N LEU A 138 21.92 16.88 -11.05
CA LEU A 138 22.91 15.99 -11.66
C LEU A 138 22.79 14.54 -11.19
N ALA A 139 22.13 14.31 -10.07
CA ALA A 139 21.90 12.97 -9.52
C ALA A 139 20.72 12.21 -10.20
N GLY A 140 20.06 12.82 -11.19
CA GLY A 140 18.93 12.20 -11.91
C GLY A 140 17.59 12.19 -11.17
N LEU A 141 17.53 12.76 -9.95
CA LEU A 141 16.31 12.85 -9.14
C LEU A 141 15.79 14.30 -9.11
N ASN A 142 15.48 14.84 -10.27
CA ASN A 142 15.10 16.25 -10.43
C ASN A 142 13.64 16.50 -10.02
N PHE A 143 13.32 16.41 -8.72
CA PHE A 143 12.00 16.74 -8.19
C PHE A 143 11.60 18.19 -8.46
N GLN A 144 12.54 19.14 -8.36
CA GLN A 144 12.28 20.58 -8.57
C GLN A 144 11.81 20.88 -9.99
N GLY A 145 12.29 20.13 -10.99
CA GLY A 145 11.91 20.32 -12.39
C GLY A 145 10.66 19.56 -12.81
N THR A 146 10.40 18.40 -12.23
CA THR A 146 9.32 17.50 -12.66
C THR A 146 8.10 17.51 -11.71
N GLY A 147 8.29 17.85 -10.45
CA GLY A 147 7.27 17.70 -9.41
C GLY A 147 6.99 16.24 -9.01
N GLU A 148 7.75 15.30 -9.57
CA GLU A 148 7.64 13.87 -9.27
C GLU A 148 8.86 13.37 -8.48
N PRO A 149 8.67 12.54 -7.43
CA PRO A 149 9.76 12.11 -6.55
C PRO A 149 10.82 11.23 -7.22
N GLY A 150 10.61 10.79 -8.46
CA GLY A 150 11.49 9.84 -9.15
C GLY A 150 11.44 8.43 -8.54
N ASN A 151 12.43 7.62 -8.89
CA ASN A 151 12.58 6.25 -8.40
C ASN A 151 13.91 6.07 -7.68
N PRO A 152 14.09 6.65 -6.50
CA PRO A 152 15.31 6.47 -5.74
C PRO A 152 15.49 5.00 -5.34
N LEU A 153 16.72 4.51 -5.36
CA LEU A 153 17.04 3.11 -4.99
C LEU A 153 16.30 2.06 -5.84
N GLY A 154 15.85 2.41 -7.05
CA GLY A 154 15.01 1.55 -7.88
C GLY A 154 13.57 1.41 -7.42
N ALA A 155 13.16 2.12 -6.36
CA ALA A 155 11.83 2.06 -5.80
C ALA A 155 10.98 3.27 -6.21
N LYS A 156 9.75 3.02 -6.62
CA LYS A 156 8.77 4.08 -6.84
C LYS A 156 8.36 4.69 -5.49
N LEU A 157 8.68 5.97 -5.30
CA LEU A 157 8.35 6.70 -4.07
C LEU A 157 6.95 7.32 -4.20
N ILE A 158 6.05 6.96 -3.29
CA ILE A 158 4.64 7.39 -3.30
C ILE A 158 4.29 8.04 -1.97
N ARG A 159 3.81 9.29 -2.03
CA ARG A 159 3.25 9.95 -0.86
C ARG A 159 1.87 9.37 -0.54
N CYS A 160 1.71 8.85 0.67
CA CYS A 160 0.47 8.23 1.13
C CYS A 160 -0.08 8.93 2.36
N SER A 161 -1.21 9.63 2.21
CA SER A 161 -1.87 10.33 3.31
C SER A 161 -2.64 9.40 4.26
N ALA A 162 -2.81 8.12 3.90
CA ALA A 162 -3.38 7.10 4.77
C ALA A 162 -2.35 6.49 5.74
N MET A 163 -1.05 6.78 5.53
CA MET A 163 0.03 6.33 6.41
C MET A 163 0.03 7.11 7.72
N PRO A 164 0.29 6.45 8.86
CA PRO A 164 0.58 7.14 10.12
C PRO A 164 1.79 8.07 9.99
N ALA A 165 1.74 9.22 10.66
CA ALA A 165 2.86 10.16 10.68
C ALA A 165 4.14 9.50 11.16
N GLY A 166 5.29 9.93 10.64
CA GLY A 166 6.60 9.39 10.99
C GLY A 166 6.88 8.00 10.41
N THR A 167 6.03 7.46 9.52
CA THR A 167 6.23 6.09 9.01
C THR A 167 6.38 6.05 7.49
N ALA A 168 7.19 5.10 7.04
CA ALA A 168 7.28 4.68 5.65
C ALA A 168 7.22 3.15 5.56
N ILE A 169 6.73 2.62 4.44
CA ILE A 169 6.69 1.20 4.13
C ILE A 169 7.44 0.98 2.83
N GLY A 170 8.49 0.18 2.88
CA GLY A 170 9.12 -0.39 1.69
C GLY A 170 8.50 -1.76 1.39
N LEU A 171 8.30 -2.07 0.14
CA LEU A 171 7.75 -3.37 -0.26
C LEU A 171 8.21 -3.81 -1.65
N ASP A 172 8.24 -5.11 -1.84
CA ASP A 172 8.24 -5.75 -3.14
C ASP A 172 6.79 -6.06 -3.52
N LYS A 173 6.22 -5.25 -4.42
CA LYS A 173 4.79 -5.34 -4.79
C LYS A 173 4.38 -6.69 -5.40
N GLY A 174 5.36 -7.48 -5.89
CA GLY A 174 5.09 -8.81 -6.45
C GLY A 174 4.93 -9.91 -5.40
N TYR A 175 5.44 -9.67 -4.17
CA TYR A 175 5.53 -10.68 -3.14
C TYR A 175 4.99 -10.25 -1.77
N ALA A 176 4.66 -8.98 -1.57
CA ALA A 176 4.28 -8.48 -0.26
C ALA A 176 2.81 -8.76 0.09
N LEU A 177 1.89 -8.41 -0.79
CA LEU A 177 0.47 -8.38 -0.48
C LEU A 177 -0.38 -8.74 -1.70
N GLU A 178 -1.44 -9.49 -1.47
CA GLU A 178 -2.48 -9.79 -2.47
C GLU A 178 -3.82 -9.26 -2.01
N MET A 179 -4.55 -8.61 -2.92
CA MET A 179 -5.92 -8.17 -2.68
C MET A 179 -6.90 -9.25 -3.12
N VAL A 180 -7.71 -9.72 -2.19
CA VAL A 180 -8.79 -10.70 -2.45
C VAL A 180 -10.11 -9.95 -2.47
N THR A 181 -10.88 -10.09 -3.55
CA THR A 181 -12.19 -9.45 -3.70
C THR A 181 -13.29 -10.48 -3.81
N ALA A 182 -14.43 -10.21 -3.17
CA ALA A 182 -15.65 -11.01 -3.33
C ALA A 182 -16.59 -10.32 -4.33
N GLY A 183 -16.11 -10.11 -5.56
CA GLY A 183 -16.82 -9.40 -6.61
C GLY A 183 -16.33 -7.96 -6.82
N ASP A 184 -16.80 -7.36 -7.89
CA ASP A 184 -16.49 -5.97 -8.26
C ASP A 184 -17.22 -4.97 -7.36
N VAL A 185 -16.85 -3.69 -7.51
CA VAL A 185 -17.60 -2.59 -6.90
C VAL A 185 -19.02 -2.61 -7.44
N ASN A 186 -19.99 -2.79 -6.55
CA ASN A 186 -21.40 -2.81 -6.91
C ASN A 186 -22.05 -1.45 -6.69
N VAL A 187 -22.78 -0.95 -7.68
CA VAL A 187 -23.55 0.30 -7.59
C VAL A 187 -25.01 -0.05 -7.81
N GLU A 188 -25.82 0.11 -6.77
CA GLU A 188 -27.25 -0.15 -6.78
C GLU A 188 -28.01 1.17 -6.73
N TYR A 189 -29.02 1.29 -7.58
CA TYR A 189 -29.91 2.45 -7.62
C TYR A 189 -31.33 2.06 -7.19
N ASP A 190 -31.95 2.92 -6.40
CA ASP A 190 -33.31 2.74 -5.95
C ASP A 190 -34.05 4.09 -5.91
N ARG A 191 -35.37 4.04 -6.15
CA ARG A 191 -36.24 5.20 -6.11
C ARG A 191 -37.36 4.99 -5.10
N LEU A 192 -37.44 5.90 -4.13
CA LEU A 192 -38.54 5.95 -3.17
C LEU A 192 -39.59 6.94 -3.68
N ILE A 193 -40.61 6.44 -4.37
CA ILE A 193 -41.65 7.24 -5.02
C ILE A 193 -42.50 7.96 -3.97
N ASP A 194 -42.77 7.30 -2.84
CA ASP A 194 -43.55 7.83 -1.71
C ASP A 194 -42.87 9.03 -1.03
N ARG A 195 -41.52 9.11 -1.11
CA ARG A 195 -40.70 10.16 -0.51
C ARG A 195 -40.04 11.09 -1.53
N GLN A 196 -40.24 10.82 -2.82
CA GLN A 196 -39.59 11.54 -3.92
C GLN A 196 -38.07 11.63 -3.79
N LEU A 197 -37.43 10.49 -3.39
CA LEU A 197 -36.00 10.39 -3.20
C LEU A 197 -35.39 9.38 -4.19
N GLU A 198 -34.21 9.71 -4.68
CA GLU A 198 -33.31 8.75 -5.36
C GLU A 198 -32.19 8.34 -4.42
N ARG A 199 -31.84 7.08 -4.44
CA ARG A 199 -30.73 6.51 -3.65
C ARG A 199 -29.77 5.79 -4.57
N ALA A 200 -28.48 5.92 -4.29
CA ALA A 200 -27.44 5.10 -4.87
C ALA A 200 -26.56 4.55 -3.76
N ALA A 201 -26.39 3.24 -3.73
CA ALA A 201 -25.48 2.56 -2.81
C ALA A 201 -24.27 2.06 -3.59
N ILE A 202 -23.07 2.42 -3.13
CA ILE A 202 -21.81 1.86 -3.63
C ILE A 202 -21.27 0.93 -2.55
N THR A 203 -21.01 -0.33 -2.91
CA THR A 203 -20.46 -1.33 -2.00
C THR A 203 -19.29 -2.05 -2.65
N SER A 204 -18.29 -2.39 -1.84
CA SER A 204 -17.13 -3.20 -2.22
C SER A 204 -16.79 -4.16 -1.09
N ILE A 205 -16.46 -5.39 -1.42
CA ILE A 205 -16.05 -6.41 -0.45
C ILE A 205 -14.67 -6.89 -0.84
N SER A 206 -13.69 -6.60 0.01
CA SER A 206 -12.31 -6.99 -0.21
C SER A 206 -11.58 -7.28 1.10
N GLY A 207 -10.49 -8.00 0.98
CA GLY A 207 -9.55 -8.26 2.05
C GLY A 207 -8.14 -8.32 1.49
N PHE A 208 -7.16 -8.41 2.35
CA PHE A 208 -5.76 -8.47 1.99
C PHE A 208 -5.10 -9.67 2.64
N ALA A 209 -4.34 -10.42 1.85
CA ALA A 209 -3.51 -11.52 2.31
C ALA A 209 -2.05 -11.11 2.20
N LYS A 210 -1.28 -11.36 3.24
CA LYS A 210 0.17 -11.15 3.18
C LYS A 210 0.83 -12.41 2.63
N LEU A 211 1.56 -12.27 1.51
CA LEU A 211 2.19 -13.41 0.85
C LEU A 211 3.48 -13.82 1.55
N TYR A 212 4.43 -12.89 1.65
CA TYR A 212 5.72 -13.13 2.30
C TYR A 212 6.01 -12.02 3.31
N THR A 213 6.32 -12.42 4.54
CA THR A 213 6.57 -11.50 5.65
C THR A 213 7.72 -10.54 5.34
N GLU A 214 8.83 -11.08 4.83
CA GLU A 214 10.05 -10.31 4.55
C GLU A 214 9.99 -9.44 3.29
N ALA A 215 8.96 -9.61 2.45
CA ALA A 215 8.77 -8.79 1.25
C ALA A 215 8.23 -7.38 1.54
N SER A 216 7.93 -7.07 2.80
CA SER A 216 7.53 -5.73 3.24
C SER A 216 8.15 -5.39 4.59
N LYS A 217 8.60 -4.16 4.77
CA LYS A 217 9.23 -3.68 5.99
C LYS A 217 8.74 -2.26 6.30
N VAL A 218 8.73 -1.92 7.58
CA VAL A 218 8.28 -0.60 8.07
C VAL A 218 9.48 0.17 8.58
N LEU A 219 9.58 1.44 8.23
CA LEU A 219 10.55 2.39 8.77
C LEU A 219 9.82 3.47 9.55
N THR A 220 10.24 3.69 10.79
CA THR A 220 9.78 4.81 11.63
C THR A 220 10.89 5.85 11.74
N VAL A 221 10.56 7.14 11.56
CA VAL A 221 11.50 8.26 11.50
C VAL A 221 11.27 9.23 12.65
#